data_fdddf586d44c8288fddcdf976845e71a
#
_entry.id   fdddf586d44c8288fddcdf976845e71a
#
_cell.length_a   1.000
_cell.length_b   1.000
_cell.length_c   1.000
_cell.angle_alpha   90.00
_cell.angle_beta   90.00
_cell.angle_gamma   90.00
#
_symmetry.space_group_name_H-M   'P 1'
#
loop_
_entity.id
_entity.type
_entity.pdbx_description
1 polymer ?
#
loop_
_entity_poly.entity_id
_entity_poly.type
_entity_poly.pdbx_seq_one_letter_code
_entity_poly.pdbx_strand_id
1 'polypeptide(L)'
;MELIREGLLIVSPDLQPTYLNVKAKNICQILWNRRDYSSFQLPPILCHLSHQLFKSNVAKDTLFIVDYQIDEKQTIRIRACPLNCALEQEDIVTSQCQDYILFFLEDRNATREEELRTEQKKYAFTKRETQILDLSSQAYSYQQIAKTLQISLNTVKFHLKNIYAKKRTYLEPNKLYFEIEK
;
A
#
# COMPACT_ATOMS: atom_id res chain seq x y z
N MET A 1 -5.77 -18.00 -6.53
CA MET A 1 -6.38 -16.68 -6.23
C MET A 1 -5.73 -16.16 -4.96
N GLU A 2 -4.83 -15.18 -5.08
CA GLU A 2 -4.11 -14.64 -3.91
C GLU A 2 -5.07 -13.69 -3.17
N LEU A 3 -5.52 -14.09 -1.98
CA LEU A 3 -6.43 -13.30 -1.14
C LEU A 3 -5.71 -12.12 -0.46
N ILE A 4 -4.39 -12.19 -0.36
CA ILE A 4 -3.57 -11.18 0.32
C ILE A 4 -3.05 -10.19 -0.71
N ARG A 5 -3.47 -8.93 -0.59
CA ARG A 5 -3.05 -7.84 -1.49
C ARG A 5 -1.65 -7.30 -1.21
N GLU A 6 -1.07 -7.64 -0.08
CA GLU A 6 0.25 -7.17 0.37
C GLU A 6 1.33 -8.23 0.13
N GLY A 7 2.57 -7.77 -0.04
CA GLY A 7 3.72 -8.63 0.00
C GLY A 7 4.01 -9.06 1.43
N LEU A 8 4.06 -10.37 1.69
CA LEU A 8 4.44 -10.95 2.97
C LEU A 8 5.82 -11.55 2.87
N LEU A 9 6.70 -11.18 3.80
CA LEU A 9 8.06 -11.68 3.92
C LEU A 9 8.37 -11.98 5.39
N ILE A 10 8.89 -13.17 5.68
CA ILE A 10 9.39 -13.54 7.00
C ILE A 10 10.91 -13.70 6.91
N VAL A 11 11.61 -13.08 7.86
CA VAL A 11 13.06 -13.05 7.93
C VAL A 11 13.54 -13.66 9.24
N SER A 12 14.51 -14.57 9.16
CA SER A 12 15.18 -15.17 10.32
C SER A 12 16.23 -14.23 10.93
N PRO A 13 16.72 -14.52 12.15
CA PRO A 13 17.82 -13.78 12.78
C PRO A 13 19.09 -13.73 11.93
N ASP A 14 19.34 -14.76 11.12
CA ASP A 14 20.48 -14.84 10.19
C ASP A 14 20.24 -14.03 8.90
N LEU A 15 19.24 -13.16 8.88
CA LEU A 15 18.84 -12.33 7.74
C LEU A 15 18.49 -13.13 6.48
N GLN A 16 18.01 -14.36 6.66
CA GLN A 16 17.56 -15.19 5.54
C GLN A 16 16.04 -15.08 5.39
N PRO A 17 15.53 -14.88 4.17
CA PRO A 17 14.10 -14.96 3.91
C PRO A 17 13.65 -16.42 4.05
N THR A 18 12.80 -16.70 5.04
CA THR A 18 12.23 -18.03 5.30
C THR A 18 10.90 -18.23 4.58
N TYR A 19 10.18 -17.14 4.34
CA TYR A 19 8.94 -17.16 3.58
C TYR A 19 8.78 -15.85 2.81
N LEU A 20 8.31 -15.92 1.57
CA LEU A 20 7.84 -14.76 0.82
C LEU A 20 6.75 -15.18 -0.17
N ASN A 21 5.68 -14.39 -0.25
CA ASN A 21 4.66 -14.59 -1.28
C ASN A 21 5.07 -13.94 -2.61
N VAL A 22 4.31 -14.18 -3.67
CA VAL A 22 4.60 -13.66 -5.03
C VAL A 22 4.70 -12.13 -5.04
N LYS A 23 3.82 -11.44 -4.30
CA LYS A 23 3.87 -9.96 -4.20
C LYS A 23 5.13 -9.47 -3.51
N ALA A 24 5.54 -10.10 -2.41
CA ALA A 24 6.80 -9.76 -1.74
C ALA A 24 7.99 -9.95 -2.67
N LYS A 25 8.02 -11.04 -3.44
CA LYS A 25 9.07 -11.29 -4.43
C LYS A 25 9.16 -10.17 -5.46
N ASN A 26 8.02 -9.75 -6.02
CA ASN A 26 7.97 -8.66 -7.00
C ASN A 26 8.44 -7.33 -6.40
N ILE A 27 8.02 -7.00 -5.17
CA ILE A 27 8.44 -5.77 -4.49
C ILE A 27 9.93 -5.82 -4.14
N CYS A 28 10.45 -6.96 -3.70
CA CYS A 28 11.89 -7.14 -3.48
C CYS A 28 12.70 -6.93 -4.76
N GLN A 29 12.22 -7.37 -5.91
CA GLN A 29 12.87 -7.08 -7.21
C GLN A 29 12.94 -5.58 -7.49
N ILE A 30 11.86 -4.85 -7.20
CA ILE A 30 11.82 -3.39 -7.34
C ILE A 30 12.82 -2.73 -6.38
N LEU A 31 12.84 -3.13 -5.11
CA LEU A 31 13.75 -2.61 -4.08
C LEU A 31 15.23 -2.87 -4.38
N TRP A 32 15.55 -3.95 -5.10
CA TRP A 32 16.89 -4.25 -5.56
C TRP A 32 17.30 -3.49 -6.82
N ASN A 33 16.32 -2.93 -7.53
CA ASN A 33 16.53 -2.36 -8.88
C ASN A 33 17.26 -3.33 -9.84
N ARG A 34 17.02 -4.64 -9.69
CA ARG A 34 17.65 -5.72 -10.48
C ARG A 34 16.59 -6.66 -11.03
N ARG A 35 16.76 -7.05 -12.29
CA ARG A 35 15.89 -8.04 -12.96
C ARG A 35 16.12 -9.48 -12.45
N ASP A 36 17.34 -9.77 -11.98
CA ASP A 36 17.75 -11.11 -11.54
C ASP A 36 17.81 -11.21 -10.02
N TYR A 37 16.70 -10.94 -9.36
CA TYR A 37 16.58 -11.13 -7.91
C TYR A 37 16.57 -12.63 -7.58
N SER A 38 17.60 -13.10 -6.88
CA SER A 38 17.54 -14.41 -6.25
C SER A 38 16.81 -14.27 -4.91
N SER A 39 15.80 -15.11 -4.66
CA SER A 39 15.00 -15.09 -3.42
C SER A 39 15.81 -15.41 -2.14
N PHE A 40 17.12 -15.60 -2.25
CA PHE A 40 18.03 -15.90 -1.15
C PHE A 40 18.69 -14.68 -0.51
N GLN A 41 18.49 -13.49 -1.06
CA GLN A 41 19.10 -12.28 -0.49
C GLN A 41 18.05 -11.20 -0.24
N LEU A 42 18.14 -10.57 0.92
CA LEU A 42 17.27 -9.43 1.26
C LEU A 42 17.74 -8.16 0.57
N PRO A 43 16.82 -7.31 0.08
CA PRO A 43 17.16 -5.96 -0.34
C PRO A 43 17.88 -5.17 0.77
N PRO A 44 18.84 -4.29 0.44
CA PRO A 44 19.66 -3.56 1.44
C PRO A 44 18.82 -2.83 2.50
N ILE A 45 17.71 -2.22 2.10
CA ILE A 45 16.81 -1.56 3.04
C ILE A 45 16.19 -2.53 4.04
N LEU A 46 15.78 -3.72 3.60
CA LEU A 46 15.21 -4.73 4.50
C LEU A 46 16.27 -5.35 5.41
N CYS A 47 17.50 -5.55 4.92
CA CYS A 47 18.65 -5.93 5.77
C CYS A 47 18.89 -4.89 6.87
N HIS A 48 18.91 -3.61 6.49
CA HIS A 48 19.14 -2.53 7.45
C HIS A 48 18.06 -2.49 8.54
N LEU A 49 16.79 -2.54 8.14
CA LEU A 49 15.66 -2.58 9.06
C LEU A 49 15.69 -3.82 9.97
N SER A 50 16.01 -5.00 9.40
CA SER A 50 16.12 -6.23 10.18
C SER A 50 17.22 -6.11 11.25
N HIS A 51 18.41 -5.58 10.90
CA HIS A 51 19.47 -5.33 11.87
C HIS A 51 19.07 -4.37 12.98
N GLN A 52 18.33 -3.31 12.64
CA GLN A 52 17.84 -2.37 13.66
C GLN A 52 16.84 -3.04 14.60
N LEU A 53 15.90 -3.82 14.05
CA LEU A 53 14.85 -4.50 14.82
C LEU A 53 15.39 -5.59 15.72
N PHE A 54 16.35 -6.40 15.26
CA PHE A 54 17.00 -7.41 16.11
C PHE A 54 17.88 -6.83 17.20
N LYS A 55 18.48 -5.64 16.99
CA LYS A 55 19.31 -4.96 18.00
C LYS A 55 18.51 -4.15 19.00
N SER A 56 17.34 -3.65 18.60
CA SER A 56 16.50 -2.86 19.49
C SER A 56 15.69 -3.80 20.40
N ASN A 57 15.81 -3.62 21.71
CA ASN A 57 14.94 -4.27 22.71
C ASN A 57 13.53 -3.67 22.65
N VAL A 58 12.92 -3.68 21.47
CA VAL A 58 11.60 -3.06 21.26
C VAL A 58 10.52 -3.98 21.80
N ALA A 59 9.49 -3.35 22.39
CA ALA A 59 8.32 -4.07 22.90
C ALA A 59 7.70 -4.95 21.80
N LYS A 60 7.32 -6.17 22.18
CA LYS A 60 6.86 -7.26 21.30
C LYS A 60 5.72 -6.88 20.35
N ASP A 61 4.93 -5.86 20.69
CA ASP A 61 3.76 -5.42 19.94
C ASP A 61 4.01 -4.15 19.10
N THR A 62 5.28 -3.78 18.88
CA THR A 62 5.57 -2.55 18.14
C THR A 62 5.57 -2.79 16.64
N LEU A 63 4.68 -2.09 15.94
CA LEU A 63 4.66 -2.04 14.48
C LEU A 63 5.54 -0.90 13.99
N PHE A 64 6.55 -1.23 13.20
CA PHE A 64 7.41 -0.25 12.51
C PHE A 64 6.83 0.05 11.14
N ILE A 65 6.78 1.31 10.75
CA ILE A 65 6.28 1.75 9.47
C ILE A 65 7.29 2.70 8.84
N VAL A 66 7.74 2.38 7.63
CA VAL A 66 8.66 3.18 6.84
C VAL A 66 8.10 3.32 5.42
N ASP A 67 7.98 4.55 4.92
CA ASP A 67 7.70 4.82 3.53
C ASP A 67 9.06 5.04 2.82
N TYR A 68 9.48 4.05 2.03
CA TYR A 68 10.72 4.07 1.27
C TYR A 68 10.47 4.55 -0.15
N GLN A 69 11.01 5.71 -0.47
CA GLN A 69 10.89 6.29 -1.80
C GLN A 69 12.01 5.79 -2.70
N ILE A 70 11.65 5.12 -3.80
CA ILE A 70 12.61 4.61 -4.79
C ILE A 70 12.95 5.72 -5.78
N ASP A 71 11.93 6.42 -6.27
CA ASP A 71 12.05 7.56 -7.17
C ASP A 71 10.89 8.55 -6.92
N GLU A 72 10.79 9.60 -7.74
CA GLU A 72 9.72 10.62 -7.62
C GLU A 72 8.30 10.05 -7.74
N LYS A 73 8.14 8.87 -8.31
CA LYS A 73 6.85 8.27 -8.64
C LYS A 73 6.54 6.99 -7.88
N GLN A 74 7.53 6.36 -7.25
CA GLN A 74 7.34 5.05 -6.64
C GLN A 74 7.76 5.04 -5.17
N THR A 75 6.80 4.71 -4.31
CA THR A 75 6.98 4.59 -2.87
C THR A 75 6.52 3.22 -2.40
N ILE A 76 7.42 2.51 -1.72
CA ILE A 76 7.10 1.24 -1.05
C ILE A 76 6.90 1.51 0.43
N ARG A 77 5.73 1.18 0.94
CA ARG A 77 5.47 1.14 2.38
C ARG A 77 5.94 -0.20 2.92
N ILE A 78 6.82 -0.14 3.90
CA ILE A 78 7.36 -1.29 4.62
C ILE A 78 6.81 -1.21 6.04
N ARG A 79 6.06 -2.23 6.44
CA ARG A 79 5.64 -2.43 7.83
C ARG A 79 6.33 -3.67 8.35
N ALA A 80 6.87 -3.60 9.57
CA ALA A 80 7.57 -4.70 10.19
C ALA A 80 7.14 -4.91 11.63
N CYS A 81 6.97 -6.16 12.02
CA CYS A 81 6.72 -6.53 13.41
C CYS A 81 7.58 -7.76 13.79
N PRO A 82 8.16 -7.78 15.00
CA PRO A 82 8.80 -8.97 15.54
C PRO A 82 7.78 -10.10 15.70
N LEU A 83 8.14 -11.31 15.26
CA LEU A 83 7.40 -12.54 15.49
C LEU A 83 8.14 -13.37 16.53
N ASN A 84 7.56 -13.52 17.71
CA ASN A 84 8.09 -14.41 18.72
C ASN A 84 7.36 -15.74 18.65
N CYS A 85 8.08 -16.84 18.47
CA CYS A 85 7.57 -18.18 18.62
C CYS A 85 7.64 -18.61 20.10
N ALA A 86 7.07 -17.83 21.02
CA ALA A 86 6.83 -18.34 22.35
C ALA A 86 5.64 -19.32 22.29
N LEU A 87 5.91 -20.58 22.11
CA LEU A 87 4.97 -21.62 22.50
C LEU A 87 4.91 -21.57 24.04
N GLU A 88 3.81 -21.06 24.58
CA GLU A 88 3.47 -21.23 25.99
C GLU A 88 3.21 -22.71 26.26
N GLN A 89 4.28 -23.49 26.40
CA GLN A 89 4.25 -24.80 27.02
C GLN A 89 5.04 -24.70 28.31
N GLU A 90 4.33 -24.83 29.42
CA GLU A 90 4.80 -24.61 30.80
C GLU A 90 5.94 -25.51 31.26
N ASP A 91 6.43 -26.47 30.49
CA ASP A 91 7.30 -27.54 31.02
C ASP A 91 8.63 -27.82 30.30
N ILE A 92 9.03 -27.08 29.26
CA ILE A 92 10.35 -27.30 28.64
C ILE A 92 11.03 -25.96 28.39
N VAL A 93 11.94 -25.62 29.31
CA VAL A 93 12.95 -24.55 29.09
C VAL A 93 13.96 -25.07 28.05
N THR A 94 13.57 -25.08 26.78
CA THR A 94 14.52 -25.18 25.66
C THR A 94 14.63 -23.82 25.03
N SER A 95 15.62 -23.13 25.52
CA SER A 95 16.13 -21.83 25.08
C SER A 95 16.59 -21.84 23.62
N GLN A 96 15.66 -21.60 22.69
CA GLN A 96 15.95 -20.99 21.37
C GLN A 96 14.64 -20.58 20.69
N CYS A 97 13.91 -19.66 21.30
CA CYS A 97 12.94 -18.89 20.52
C CYS A 97 13.74 -18.05 19.53
N GLN A 98 13.82 -18.48 18.28
CA GLN A 98 14.35 -17.64 17.22
C GLN A 98 13.30 -16.56 16.94
N ASP A 99 13.68 -15.31 17.24
CA ASP A 99 12.84 -14.16 16.89
C ASP A 99 12.88 -13.97 15.37
N TYR A 100 11.73 -14.01 14.73
CA TYR A 100 11.61 -13.70 13.31
C TYR A 100 11.07 -12.28 13.15
N ILE A 101 11.22 -11.71 11.97
CA ILE A 101 10.58 -10.45 11.59
C ILE A 101 9.59 -10.72 10.47
N LEU A 102 8.35 -10.29 10.65
CA LEU A 102 7.34 -10.27 9.60
C LEU A 102 7.32 -8.89 8.97
N PHE A 103 7.53 -8.85 7.66
CA PHE A 103 7.39 -7.66 6.84
C PHE A 103 6.11 -7.72 6.01
N PHE A 104 5.38 -6.62 5.99
CA PHE A 104 4.32 -6.33 5.04
C PHE A 104 4.84 -5.27 4.07
N LEU A 105 4.84 -5.59 2.79
CA LEU A 105 5.35 -4.74 1.73
C LEU A 105 4.20 -4.29 0.84
N GLU A 106 4.06 -2.99 0.63
CA GLU A 106 3.00 -2.40 -0.19
C GLU A 106 3.59 -1.43 -1.19
N ASP A 107 3.36 -1.67 -2.49
CA ASP A 107 3.58 -0.66 -3.52
C ASP A 107 2.38 0.29 -3.53
N ARG A 108 2.54 1.47 -2.93
CA ARG A 108 1.45 2.43 -2.76
C ARG A 108 0.89 2.94 -4.08
N ASN A 109 1.72 3.04 -5.10
CA ASN A 109 1.30 3.53 -6.41
C ASN A 109 0.50 2.47 -7.16
N ALA A 110 0.97 1.21 -7.16
CA ALA A 110 0.24 0.11 -7.77
C ALA A 110 -1.11 -0.15 -7.07
N THR A 111 -1.13 -0.12 -5.74
CA THR A 111 -2.37 -0.26 -4.95
C THR A 111 -3.37 0.83 -5.30
N ARG A 112 -2.93 2.08 -5.38
CA ARG A 112 -3.76 3.21 -5.74
C ARG A 112 -4.32 3.13 -7.16
N GLU A 113 -3.50 2.74 -8.14
CA GLU A 113 -3.97 2.54 -9.51
C GLU A 113 -5.04 1.46 -9.59
N GLU A 114 -4.87 0.37 -8.84
CA GLU A 114 -5.86 -0.72 -8.78
C GLU A 114 -7.18 -0.25 -8.13
N GLU A 115 -7.09 0.54 -7.05
CA GLU A 115 -8.26 1.15 -6.41
C GLU A 115 -9.02 2.06 -7.37
N LEU A 116 -8.32 2.94 -8.09
CA LEU A 116 -8.91 3.83 -9.08
C LEU A 116 -9.58 3.06 -10.23
N ARG A 117 -8.94 1.99 -10.72
CA ARG A 117 -9.52 1.12 -11.74
C ARG A 117 -10.78 0.41 -11.23
N THR A 118 -10.78 -0.01 -9.97
CA THR A 118 -11.93 -0.65 -9.33
C THR A 118 -13.07 0.35 -9.16
N GLU A 119 -12.79 1.56 -8.66
CA GLU A 119 -13.78 2.63 -8.55
C GLU A 119 -14.33 3.06 -9.92
N GLN A 120 -13.46 3.16 -10.93
CA GLN A 120 -13.87 3.49 -12.29
C GLN A 120 -14.90 2.50 -12.83
N LYS A 121 -14.65 1.19 -12.65
CA LYS A 121 -15.59 0.15 -13.06
C LYS A 121 -16.87 0.18 -12.23
N LYS A 122 -16.73 0.29 -10.91
CA LYS A 122 -17.86 0.26 -9.96
C LYS A 122 -18.85 1.40 -10.18
N TYR A 123 -18.36 2.63 -10.39
CA TYR A 123 -19.18 3.82 -10.51
C TYR A 123 -19.34 4.30 -11.97
N ALA A 124 -18.84 3.54 -12.94
CA ALA A 124 -18.83 3.90 -14.36
C ALA A 124 -18.25 5.31 -14.61
N PHE A 125 -17.10 5.60 -13.99
CA PHE A 125 -16.43 6.88 -14.21
C PHE A 125 -15.82 6.94 -15.60
N THR A 126 -15.93 8.12 -16.21
CA THR A 126 -15.22 8.41 -17.46
C THR A 126 -13.72 8.55 -17.18
N LYS A 127 -12.88 8.43 -18.21
CA LYS A 127 -11.44 8.66 -18.09
C LYS A 127 -11.11 9.99 -17.44
N ARG A 128 -11.88 11.04 -17.76
CA ARG A 128 -11.67 12.39 -17.23
C ARG A 128 -12.05 12.50 -15.75
N GLU A 129 -13.14 11.90 -15.37
CA GLU A 129 -13.56 11.81 -13.96
C GLU A 129 -12.54 11.05 -13.12
N THR A 130 -11.99 9.92 -13.64
CA THR A 130 -10.94 9.17 -12.97
C THR A 130 -9.66 9.99 -12.78
N GLN A 131 -9.22 10.76 -13.79
CA GLN A 131 -8.06 11.64 -13.68
C GLN A 131 -8.25 12.72 -12.60
N ILE A 132 -9.44 13.31 -12.54
CA ILE A 132 -9.76 14.36 -11.54
C ILE A 132 -9.84 13.73 -10.14
N LEU A 133 -10.44 12.55 -10.01
CA LEU A 133 -10.51 11.81 -8.75
C LEU A 133 -9.11 11.46 -8.24
N ASP A 134 -8.23 11.00 -9.14
CA ASP A 134 -6.85 10.68 -8.83
C ASP A 134 -6.09 11.88 -8.28
N LEU A 135 -6.10 13.01 -8.97
CA LEU A 135 -5.45 14.24 -8.50
C LEU A 135 -6.05 14.77 -7.19
N SER A 136 -7.38 14.67 -7.04
CA SER A 136 -8.07 15.07 -5.81
C SER A 136 -7.64 14.20 -4.61
N SER A 137 -7.46 12.89 -4.83
CA SER A 137 -6.96 11.98 -3.77
C SER A 137 -5.51 12.25 -3.36
N GLN A 138 -4.74 12.92 -4.22
CA GLN A 138 -3.39 13.42 -3.95
C GLN A 138 -3.38 14.80 -3.27
N ALA A 139 -4.52 15.26 -2.77
CA ALA A 139 -4.69 16.55 -2.13
C ALA A 139 -4.38 17.79 -3.03
N TYR A 140 -4.45 17.63 -4.37
CA TYR A 140 -4.36 18.76 -5.29
C TYR A 140 -5.59 19.65 -5.12
N SER A 141 -5.36 20.95 -5.02
CA SER A 141 -6.45 21.94 -5.05
C SER A 141 -7.13 21.96 -6.43
N TYR A 142 -8.37 22.42 -6.49
CA TYR A 142 -9.11 22.53 -7.75
C TYR A 142 -8.40 23.39 -8.81
N GLN A 143 -7.67 24.44 -8.36
CA GLN A 143 -6.85 25.27 -9.25
C GLN A 143 -5.65 24.50 -9.81
N GLN A 144 -4.98 23.70 -8.99
CA GLN A 144 -3.88 22.85 -9.44
C GLN A 144 -4.37 21.78 -10.41
N ILE A 145 -5.51 21.14 -10.11
CA ILE A 145 -6.15 20.17 -11.00
C ILE A 145 -6.47 20.81 -12.35
N ALA A 146 -7.09 21.99 -12.33
CA ALA A 146 -7.43 22.75 -13.54
C ALA A 146 -6.18 23.03 -14.39
N LYS A 147 -5.10 23.49 -13.76
CA LYS A 147 -3.81 23.77 -14.40
C LYS A 147 -3.17 22.48 -14.97
N THR A 148 -3.09 21.43 -14.18
CA THR A 148 -2.49 20.14 -14.59
C THR A 148 -3.21 19.51 -15.76
N LEU A 149 -4.54 19.57 -15.75
CA LEU A 149 -5.38 18.97 -16.79
C LEU A 149 -5.71 19.92 -17.94
N GLN A 150 -5.22 21.17 -17.90
CA GLN A 150 -5.45 22.24 -18.90
C GLN A 150 -6.95 22.47 -19.17
N ILE A 151 -7.75 22.58 -18.12
CA ILE A 151 -9.20 22.85 -18.18
C ILE A 151 -9.58 24.00 -17.24
N SER A 152 -10.80 24.52 -17.39
CA SER A 152 -11.29 25.57 -16.50
C SER A 152 -11.60 25.03 -15.09
N LEU A 153 -11.53 25.93 -14.09
CA LEU A 153 -11.95 25.60 -12.72
C LEU A 153 -13.42 25.12 -12.67
N ASN A 154 -14.28 25.72 -13.48
CA ASN A 154 -15.67 25.34 -13.57
C ASN A 154 -15.84 23.93 -14.13
N THR A 155 -15.01 23.53 -15.10
CA THR A 155 -14.99 22.17 -15.64
C THR A 155 -14.57 21.16 -14.57
N VAL A 156 -13.58 21.49 -13.72
CA VAL A 156 -13.20 20.62 -12.58
C VAL A 156 -14.38 20.43 -11.63
N LYS A 157 -15.04 21.54 -11.22
CA LYS A 157 -16.21 21.50 -10.33
C LYS A 157 -17.35 20.68 -10.94
N PHE A 158 -17.60 20.83 -12.25
CA PHE A 158 -18.61 20.05 -12.96
C PHE A 158 -18.32 18.54 -12.90
N HIS A 159 -17.09 18.14 -13.20
CA HIS A 159 -16.73 16.71 -13.11
C HIS A 159 -16.81 16.18 -11.68
N LEU A 160 -16.39 16.95 -10.66
CA LEU A 160 -16.54 16.54 -9.27
C LEU A 160 -18.01 16.36 -8.88
N LYS A 161 -18.89 17.28 -9.30
CA LYS A 161 -20.34 17.13 -9.10
C LYS A 161 -20.85 15.80 -9.69
N ASN A 162 -20.43 15.46 -10.92
CA ASN A 162 -20.81 14.20 -11.58
C ASN A 162 -20.25 12.97 -10.85
N ILE A 163 -19.00 13.00 -10.37
CA ILE A 163 -18.38 11.94 -9.58
C ILE A 163 -19.22 11.68 -8.31
N TYR A 164 -19.54 12.73 -7.56
CA TYR A 164 -20.35 12.60 -6.35
C TYR A 164 -21.77 12.12 -6.64
N ALA A 165 -22.39 12.58 -7.72
CA ALA A 165 -23.71 12.10 -8.14
C ALA A 165 -23.68 10.60 -8.46
N LYS A 166 -22.70 10.13 -9.23
CA LYS A 166 -22.55 8.70 -9.55
C LYS A 166 -22.29 7.85 -8.30
N LYS A 167 -21.42 8.29 -7.37
CA LYS A 167 -21.20 7.58 -6.10
C LYS A 167 -22.48 7.51 -5.27
N ARG A 168 -23.26 8.57 -5.21
CA ARG A 168 -24.54 8.62 -4.46
C ARG A 168 -25.59 7.68 -5.07
N THR A 169 -25.78 7.73 -6.38
CA THR A 169 -26.73 6.86 -7.08
C THR A 169 -26.39 5.38 -6.88
N TYR A 170 -25.11 5.03 -6.81
CA TYR A 170 -24.69 3.65 -6.55
C TYR A 170 -24.97 3.21 -5.11
N LEU A 171 -24.78 4.10 -4.12
CA LEU A 171 -24.97 3.78 -2.70
C LEU A 171 -26.45 3.77 -2.31
N GLU A 172 -27.28 4.60 -2.96
CA GLU A 172 -28.68 4.76 -2.66
C GLU A 172 -29.55 4.70 -3.94
N PRO A 173 -29.62 3.53 -4.59
CA PRO A 173 -30.26 3.42 -5.91
C PRO A 173 -31.77 3.77 -5.93
N ASN A 174 -32.42 3.74 -4.76
CA ASN A 174 -33.88 3.99 -4.66
C ASN A 174 -34.22 5.41 -4.17
N LYS A 175 -33.23 6.31 -4.00
CA LYS A 175 -33.48 7.71 -3.63
C LYS A 175 -33.33 8.63 -4.84
N LEU A 176 -34.43 9.27 -5.23
CA LEU A 176 -34.42 10.36 -6.22
C LEU A 176 -34.07 11.67 -5.50
N TYR A 177 -32.97 12.28 -5.90
CA TYR A 177 -32.55 13.59 -5.41
C TYR A 177 -32.95 14.66 -6.40
N PHE A 178 -33.87 15.53 -6.00
CA PHE A 178 -34.22 16.73 -6.76
C PHE A 178 -33.36 17.90 -6.23
N GLU A 179 -32.52 18.49 -7.12
CA GLU A 179 -31.87 19.76 -6.81
C GLU A 179 -32.87 20.89 -7.12
N ILE A 180 -33.26 21.62 -6.07
CA ILE A 180 -34.00 22.88 -6.23
C ILE A 180 -32.93 23.94 -6.47
N GLU A 181 -32.81 24.42 -7.71
CA GLU A 181 -32.01 25.60 -8.04
C GLU A 181 -32.61 26.82 -7.33
N LYS A 182 -31.76 27.53 -6.56
CA LYS A 182 -32.05 28.84 -5.99
C LYS A 182 -31.42 29.93 -6.84
#